data_e751a72831752def211255e71652472b
#
_entry.id   e751a72831752def211255e71652472b
#
_cell.length_a   1.000
_cell.length_b   1.000
_cell.length_c   1.000
_cell.angle_alpha   90.00
_cell.angle_beta   90.00
_cell.angle_gamma   90.00
#
_symmetry.space_group_name_H-M   'P 1'
#
loop_
_entity.id
_entity.type
_entity.pdbx_description
1 polymer ?
#
loop_
_entity_poly.entity_id
_entity_poly.type
_entity_poly.pdbx_seq_one_letter_code
_entity_poly.pdbx_strand_id
1 'polypeptide(L)'
;IGGKALFTKELELAMLAGEIDLAVHSLKDMPTELPQGLTLAATTERLDPYDAFISCKVRSLRDLPQGATMGTSSLRRKAQLLRLRPDLNIVNLRGNLDTRLQKLDDGQFDAIVLAAAGLRRLGWSSRISELLSAEDCLPAVGQGVLAIETRVDDPDVLPLVARLDDASTRA
;
A
#
# COMPACT_ATOMS: atom_id res chain seq x y z
N ILE A 1 2.66 -12.99 -10.14
CA ILE A 1 1.68 -13.43 -9.14
C ILE A 1 2.49 -14.21 -8.11
N GLY A 2 2.87 -13.72 -6.94
CA GLY A 2 3.51 -14.62 -5.99
C GLY A 2 4.08 -14.02 -4.71
N GLY A 3 4.74 -12.87 -4.74
CA GLY A 3 5.51 -12.44 -3.57
C GLY A 3 4.67 -11.98 -2.37
N LYS A 4 3.56 -11.28 -2.58
CA LYS A 4 2.73 -10.73 -1.48
C LYS A 4 1.83 -11.79 -0.87
N ALA A 5 1.15 -12.59 -1.68
CA ALA A 5 0.31 -13.69 -1.19
C ALA A 5 1.11 -14.78 -0.46
N LEU A 6 2.37 -14.98 -0.83
CA LEU A 6 3.25 -15.92 -0.14
C LEU A 6 3.58 -15.43 1.28
N PHE A 7 3.90 -14.13 1.42
CA PHE A 7 4.23 -13.53 2.72
C PHE A 7 3.03 -13.54 3.69
N THR A 8 1.82 -13.22 3.21
CA THR A 8 0.60 -13.29 4.03
C THR A 8 0.37 -14.72 4.51
N LYS A 9 0.50 -15.70 3.61
CA LYS A 9 0.33 -17.12 3.94
C LYS A 9 1.31 -17.63 5.00
N GLU A 10 2.55 -17.19 4.98
CA GLU A 10 3.55 -17.57 6.00
C GLU A 10 3.13 -17.04 7.39
N LEU A 11 2.64 -15.80 7.48
CA LEU A 11 2.13 -15.22 8.73
C LEU A 11 0.86 -15.94 9.22
N GLU A 12 -0.07 -16.26 8.32
CA GLU A 12 -1.30 -17.01 8.62
C GLU A 12 -0.96 -18.39 9.22
N LEU A 13 -0.01 -19.11 8.62
CA LEU A 13 0.44 -20.41 9.15
C LEU A 13 1.09 -20.27 10.52
N ALA A 14 1.92 -19.27 10.74
CA ALA A 14 2.56 -19.01 12.03
C ALA A 14 1.53 -18.64 13.13
N MET A 15 0.46 -17.87 12.78
CA MET A 15 -0.65 -17.60 13.71
C MET A 15 -1.41 -18.88 14.07
N LEU A 16 -1.75 -19.71 13.09
CA LEU A 16 -2.45 -20.97 13.32
C LEU A 16 -1.61 -21.96 14.13
N ALA A 17 -0.29 -21.93 14.00
CA ALA A 17 0.65 -22.72 14.80
C ALA A 17 0.87 -22.13 16.20
N GLY A 18 0.37 -20.94 16.53
CA GLY A 18 0.61 -20.27 17.80
C GLY A 18 2.02 -19.70 17.96
N GLU A 19 2.77 -19.56 16.87
CA GLU A 19 4.12 -18.99 16.89
C GLU A 19 4.11 -17.45 16.98
N ILE A 20 3.04 -16.82 16.46
CA ILE A 20 2.75 -15.39 16.58
C ILE A 20 1.29 -15.19 16.98
N ASP A 21 0.98 -14.06 17.61
CA ASP A 21 -0.36 -13.78 18.14
C ASP A 21 -1.22 -12.97 17.17
N LEU A 22 -0.59 -12.10 16.39
CA LEU A 22 -1.27 -11.24 15.42
C LEU A 22 -0.37 -10.92 14.24
N ALA A 23 -0.99 -10.50 13.13
CA ALA A 23 -0.29 -9.93 12.00
C ALA A 23 -0.91 -8.59 11.59
N VAL A 24 -0.06 -7.63 11.18
CA VAL A 24 -0.49 -6.31 10.70
C VAL A 24 -0.25 -6.20 9.21
N HIS A 25 -1.30 -5.93 8.47
CA HIS A 25 -1.28 -5.86 7.01
C HIS A 25 -1.75 -4.49 6.51
N SER A 26 -1.39 -4.16 5.28
CA SER A 26 -2.17 -3.16 4.54
C SER A 26 -3.46 -3.83 4.07
N LEU A 27 -4.64 -3.29 4.41
CA LEU A 27 -5.93 -3.91 4.08
C LEU A 27 -6.07 -4.23 2.59
N LYS A 28 -5.57 -3.37 1.71
CA LYS A 28 -5.58 -3.58 0.25
C LYS A 28 -4.78 -4.79 -0.23
N ASP A 29 -3.93 -5.36 0.60
CA ASP A 29 -3.09 -6.51 0.27
C ASP A 29 -3.63 -7.82 0.89
N MET A 30 -4.70 -7.73 1.73
CA MET A 30 -5.41 -8.86 2.32
C MET A 30 -6.23 -9.62 1.28
N PRO A 31 -6.35 -10.95 1.39
CA PRO A 31 -7.30 -11.72 0.61
C PRO A 31 -8.75 -11.40 1.04
N THR A 32 -9.70 -11.64 0.14
CA THR A 32 -11.14 -11.46 0.45
C THR A 32 -11.69 -12.54 1.39
N GLU A 33 -11.06 -13.71 1.40
CA GLU A 33 -11.40 -14.83 2.28
C GLU A 33 -10.17 -15.17 3.13
N LEU A 34 -10.36 -15.24 4.43
CA LEU A 34 -9.32 -15.63 5.38
C LEU A 34 -9.35 -17.15 5.60
N PRO A 35 -8.22 -17.77 5.95
CA PRO A 35 -8.18 -19.17 6.38
C PRO A 35 -9.08 -19.42 7.58
N GLN A 36 -9.66 -20.60 7.65
CA GLN A 36 -10.43 -21.03 8.82
C GLN A 36 -9.56 -20.95 10.09
N GLY A 37 -10.11 -20.38 11.15
CA GLY A 37 -9.40 -20.15 12.41
C GLY A 37 -8.77 -18.77 12.55
N LEU A 38 -8.76 -17.95 11.48
CA LEU A 38 -8.31 -16.56 11.51
C LEU A 38 -9.44 -15.57 11.26
N THR A 39 -9.28 -14.35 11.75
CA THR A 39 -10.24 -13.27 11.59
C THR A 39 -9.55 -11.93 11.43
N LEU A 40 -10.22 -11.02 10.73
CA LEU A 40 -9.88 -9.59 10.73
C LEU A 40 -10.41 -8.97 12.04
N ALA A 41 -9.55 -8.91 13.05
CA ALA A 41 -9.93 -8.45 14.38
C ALA A 41 -10.15 -6.94 14.45
N ALA A 42 -9.35 -6.16 13.72
CA ALA A 42 -9.50 -4.71 13.65
C ALA A 42 -9.08 -4.13 12.31
N THR A 43 -9.72 -3.03 11.94
CA THR A 43 -9.29 -2.10 10.91
C THR A 43 -9.03 -0.75 11.56
N THR A 44 -7.82 -0.22 11.40
CA THR A 44 -7.49 1.08 11.99
C THR A 44 -8.14 2.23 11.23
N GLU A 45 -8.21 3.40 11.86
CA GLU A 45 -8.60 4.63 11.19
C GLU A 45 -7.88 4.76 9.83
N ARG A 46 -8.65 5.10 8.81
CA ARG A 46 -8.16 5.25 7.45
C ARG A 46 -7.36 6.53 7.32
N LEU A 47 -6.09 6.41 6.99
CA LEU A 47 -5.30 7.54 6.54
C LEU A 47 -5.63 7.87 5.08
N ASP A 48 -5.04 8.98 4.58
CA ASP A 48 -5.16 9.44 3.20
C ASP A 48 -5.09 8.27 2.19
N PRO A 49 -6.16 8.00 1.44
CA PRO A 49 -6.22 6.88 0.51
C PRO A 49 -5.47 7.14 -0.80
N TYR A 50 -5.07 8.38 -1.07
CA TYR A 50 -4.53 8.78 -2.37
C TYR A 50 -3.17 8.17 -2.69
N ASP A 51 -2.88 8.13 -3.97
CA ASP A 51 -1.54 7.80 -4.46
C ASP A 51 -0.68 9.07 -4.48
N ALA A 52 0.57 8.94 -4.06
CA ALA A 52 1.56 9.99 -4.07
C ALA A 52 2.46 9.85 -5.30
N PHE A 53 2.53 10.89 -6.09
CA PHE A 53 3.54 11.09 -7.12
C PHE A 53 4.80 11.62 -6.46
N ILE A 54 5.95 11.05 -6.78
CA ILE A 54 7.25 11.39 -6.21
C ILE A 54 8.27 11.53 -7.35
N SER A 55 8.93 12.67 -7.40
CA SER A 55 10.02 12.94 -8.34
C SER A 55 11.06 13.85 -7.70
N CYS A 56 12.33 13.65 -8.05
CA CYS A 56 13.40 14.56 -7.68
C CYS A 56 13.55 15.73 -8.68
N LYS A 57 12.84 15.67 -9.82
CA LYS A 57 13.04 16.58 -10.96
C LYS A 57 11.89 17.58 -11.14
N VAL A 58 10.65 17.15 -10.87
CA VAL A 58 9.44 17.94 -11.13
C VAL A 58 8.46 17.84 -9.97
N ARG A 59 7.52 18.79 -9.90
CA ARG A 59 6.54 18.86 -8.81
C ARG A 59 5.22 18.16 -9.13
N SER A 60 4.88 17.99 -10.40
CA SER A 60 3.61 17.45 -10.85
C SER A 60 3.81 16.37 -11.91
N LEU A 61 2.88 15.42 -11.97
CA LEU A 61 2.79 14.41 -13.03
C LEU A 61 2.71 15.04 -14.43
N ARG A 62 2.08 16.21 -14.52
CA ARG A 62 1.90 16.93 -15.78
C ARG A 62 3.19 17.54 -16.30
N ASP A 63 4.12 17.86 -15.38
CA ASP A 63 5.42 18.49 -15.71
C ASP A 63 6.48 17.48 -16.16
N LEU A 64 6.18 16.17 -16.10
CA LEU A 64 7.12 15.16 -16.59
C LEU A 64 7.40 15.33 -18.09
N PRO A 65 8.67 15.21 -18.52
CA PRO A 65 9.00 15.21 -19.94
C PRO A 65 8.28 14.10 -20.70
N GLN A 66 8.14 14.27 -22.01
CA GLN A 66 7.59 13.24 -22.88
C GLN A 66 8.46 11.99 -22.83
N GLY A 67 7.83 10.83 -22.72
CA GLY A 67 8.53 9.54 -22.65
C GLY A 67 9.22 9.27 -21.30
N ALA A 68 8.97 10.06 -20.25
CA ALA A 68 9.58 9.89 -18.94
C ALA A 68 9.36 8.48 -18.37
N THR A 69 10.37 7.95 -17.69
CA THR A 69 10.32 6.63 -17.05
C THR A 69 9.69 6.73 -15.67
N MET A 70 8.53 6.06 -15.50
CA MET A 70 7.80 6.03 -14.24
C MET A 70 7.76 4.63 -13.63
N GLY A 71 8.14 4.53 -12.35
CA GLY A 71 8.20 3.29 -11.60
C GLY A 71 6.87 2.94 -10.91
N THR A 72 6.23 1.84 -11.32
CA THR A 72 5.16 1.18 -10.57
C THR A 72 4.99 -0.27 -11.03
N SER A 73 4.68 -1.19 -10.10
CA SER A 73 4.27 -2.57 -10.42
C SER A 73 2.76 -2.78 -10.30
N SER A 74 2.00 -1.73 -9.95
CA SER A 74 0.54 -1.79 -9.84
C SER A 74 -0.12 -1.65 -11.20
N LEU A 75 -0.84 -2.69 -11.65
CA LEU A 75 -1.61 -2.65 -12.89
C LEU A 75 -2.69 -1.55 -12.85
N ARG A 76 -3.33 -1.34 -11.68
CA ARG A 76 -4.29 -0.27 -11.46
C ARG A 76 -3.69 1.10 -11.76
N ARG A 77 -2.52 1.39 -11.16
CA ARG A 77 -1.81 2.66 -11.39
C ARG A 77 -1.37 2.79 -12.83
N LYS A 78 -0.74 1.74 -13.36
CA LYS A 78 -0.28 1.73 -14.76
C LYS A 78 -1.38 2.10 -15.74
N ALA A 79 -2.56 1.47 -15.63
CA ALA A 79 -3.67 1.71 -16.54
C ALA A 79 -4.16 3.17 -16.46
N GLN A 80 -4.30 3.72 -15.25
CA GLN A 80 -4.79 5.08 -15.03
C GLN A 80 -3.76 6.14 -15.45
N LEU A 81 -2.49 5.92 -15.12
CA LEU A 81 -1.41 6.82 -15.54
C LEU A 81 -1.26 6.88 -17.06
N LEU A 82 -1.34 5.74 -17.75
CA LEU A 82 -1.29 5.70 -19.22
C LEU A 82 -2.55 6.30 -19.87
N ARG A 83 -3.70 6.32 -19.19
CA ARG A 83 -4.88 7.05 -19.66
C ARG A 83 -4.64 8.57 -19.66
N LEU A 84 -3.94 9.09 -18.64
CA LEU A 84 -3.62 10.52 -18.49
C LEU A 84 -2.43 10.93 -19.36
N ARG A 85 -1.41 10.09 -19.41
CA ARG A 85 -0.12 10.32 -20.07
C ARG A 85 0.29 9.07 -20.85
N PRO A 86 -0.27 8.87 -22.05
CA PRO A 86 0.01 7.69 -22.89
C PRO A 86 1.47 7.56 -23.33
N ASP A 87 2.20 8.65 -23.25
CA ASP A 87 3.61 8.76 -23.61
C ASP A 87 4.57 8.18 -22.55
N LEU A 88 4.11 7.94 -21.31
CA LEU A 88 4.98 7.50 -20.22
C LEU A 88 5.51 6.07 -20.45
N ASN A 89 6.79 5.89 -20.15
CA ASN A 89 7.41 4.58 -20.08
C ASN A 89 7.23 3.98 -18.66
N ILE A 90 6.21 3.14 -18.46
CA ILE A 90 5.92 2.54 -17.16
C ILE A 90 6.76 1.27 -16.96
N VAL A 91 7.64 1.33 -15.97
CA VAL A 91 8.58 0.24 -15.62
C VAL A 91 8.24 -0.33 -14.23
N ASN A 92 8.46 -1.64 -14.08
CA ASN A 92 8.21 -2.32 -12.81
C ASN A 92 9.14 -1.82 -11.70
N LEU A 93 8.54 -1.43 -10.57
CA LEU A 93 9.23 -0.99 -9.36
C LEU A 93 8.92 -1.92 -8.21
N ARG A 94 9.91 -2.68 -7.72
CA ARG A 94 9.79 -3.65 -6.62
C ARG A 94 10.70 -3.29 -5.45
N GLY A 95 10.36 -3.80 -4.28
CA GLY A 95 11.03 -3.57 -3.01
C GLY A 95 10.08 -3.00 -1.97
N ASN A 96 10.55 -2.79 -0.74
CA ASN A 96 9.86 -2.00 0.28
C ASN A 96 9.91 -0.50 -0.06
N LEU A 97 9.36 0.36 0.79
CA LEU A 97 9.29 1.80 0.52
C LEU A 97 10.69 2.42 0.41
N ASP A 98 11.62 2.06 1.32
CA ASP A 98 13.01 2.55 1.30
C ASP A 98 13.69 2.24 -0.01
N THR A 99 13.65 0.96 -0.40
CA THR A 99 14.27 0.49 -1.65
C THR A 99 13.73 1.22 -2.87
N ARG A 100 12.41 1.53 -2.88
CA ARG A 100 11.79 2.23 -4.02
C ARG A 100 12.21 3.68 -4.08
N LEU A 101 12.28 4.35 -2.93
CA LEU A 101 12.78 5.72 -2.85
C LEU A 101 14.24 5.80 -3.23
N GLN A 102 15.07 4.86 -2.75
CA GLN A 102 16.47 4.80 -3.11
C GLN A 102 16.67 4.65 -4.62
N LYS A 103 15.90 3.78 -5.28
CA LYS A 103 15.95 3.62 -6.75
C LYS A 103 15.59 4.91 -7.50
N LEU A 104 14.67 5.71 -6.96
CA LEU A 104 14.37 7.03 -7.50
C LEU A 104 15.54 7.98 -7.31
N ASP A 105 16.13 8.01 -6.11
CA ASP A 105 17.26 8.88 -5.76
C ASP A 105 18.51 8.52 -6.60
N ASP A 106 18.70 7.25 -6.89
CA ASP A 106 19.75 6.74 -7.81
C ASP A 106 19.47 7.08 -9.29
N GLY A 107 18.36 7.75 -9.60
CA GLY A 107 18.02 8.17 -10.96
C GLY A 107 17.56 7.04 -11.89
N GLN A 108 17.18 5.86 -11.36
CA GLN A 108 16.65 4.74 -12.18
C GLN A 108 15.27 5.06 -12.77
N PHE A 109 14.58 6.06 -12.22
CA PHE A 109 13.26 6.53 -12.63
C PHE A 109 13.23 8.06 -12.62
N ASP A 110 12.44 8.66 -13.49
CA ASP A 110 12.14 10.09 -13.43
C ASP A 110 11.12 10.41 -12.33
N ALA A 111 10.21 9.46 -12.09
CA ALA A 111 9.21 9.51 -11.02
C ALA A 111 8.74 8.10 -10.62
N ILE A 112 8.15 8.01 -9.43
CA ILE A 112 7.49 6.80 -8.93
C ILE A 112 6.13 7.15 -8.33
N VAL A 113 5.23 6.15 -8.22
CA VAL A 113 3.94 6.31 -7.54
C VAL A 113 3.80 5.31 -6.41
N LEU A 114 3.56 5.83 -5.20
CA LEU A 114 3.39 5.06 -3.97
C LEU A 114 2.06 5.43 -3.29
N ALA A 115 1.61 4.65 -2.30
CA ALA A 115 0.49 5.06 -1.46
C ALA A 115 0.94 6.14 -0.46
N ALA A 116 0.25 7.27 -0.40
CA ALA A 116 0.59 8.39 0.49
C ALA A 116 0.60 7.97 1.96
N ALA A 117 -0.34 7.13 2.40
CA ALA A 117 -0.41 6.63 3.76
C ALA A 117 0.88 5.93 4.23
N GLY A 118 1.54 5.16 3.35
CA GLY A 118 2.80 4.52 3.68
C GLY A 118 3.93 5.51 3.96
N LEU A 119 4.02 6.55 3.14
CA LEU A 119 5.01 7.62 3.32
C LEU A 119 4.75 8.42 4.61
N ARG A 120 3.48 8.75 4.87
CA ARG A 120 3.08 9.50 6.07
C ARG A 120 3.38 8.72 7.35
N ARG A 121 3.10 7.41 7.39
CA ARG A 121 3.40 6.55 8.55
C ARG A 121 4.89 6.49 8.87
N LEU A 122 5.74 6.59 7.87
CA LEU A 122 7.20 6.61 8.04
C LEU A 122 7.77 8.02 8.25
N GLY A 123 6.93 9.06 8.34
CA GLY A 123 7.38 10.45 8.50
C GLY A 123 7.97 11.06 7.22
N TRP A 124 7.74 10.46 6.06
CA TRP A 124 8.32 10.88 4.78
C TRP A 124 7.37 11.71 3.91
N SER A 125 6.47 12.44 4.54
CA SER A 125 5.53 13.32 3.83
C SER A 125 6.21 14.36 2.94
N SER A 126 7.41 14.81 3.32
CA SER A 126 8.23 15.75 2.53
C SER A 126 8.70 15.20 1.18
N ARG A 127 8.67 13.87 0.99
CA ARG A 127 9.02 13.22 -0.27
C ARG A 127 7.88 13.29 -1.31
N ILE A 128 6.68 13.60 -0.89
CA ILE A 128 5.51 13.69 -1.78
C ILE A 128 5.60 14.98 -2.60
N SER A 129 5.74 14.84 -3.91
CA SER A 129 5.72 15.97 -4.84
C SER A 129 4.30 16.42 -5.13
N GLU A 130 3.37 15.47 -5.32
CA GLU A 130 1.95 15.70 -5.60
C GLU A 130 1.11 14.54 -5.06
N LEU A 131 -0.09 14.85 -4.55
CA LEU A 131 -1.12 13.84 -4.30
C LEU A 131 -2.00 13.75 -5.55
N LEU A 132 -2.08 12.54 -6.12
CA LEU A 132 -2.95 12.31 -7.28
C LEU A 132 -4.41 12.29 -6.83
N SER A 133 -5.27 13.09 -7.48
CA SER A 133 -6.70 13.11 -7.21
C SER A 133 -7.35 11.75 -7.53
N ALA A 134 -8.54 11.47 -6.99
CA ALA A 134 -9.28 10.26 -7.33
C ALA A 134 -9.70 10.22 -8.81
N GLU A 135 -9.87 11.38 -9.45
CA GLU A 135 -10.18 11.50 -10.89
C GLU A 135 -8.98 11.11 -11.76
N ASP A 136 -7.77 11.44 -11.30
CA ASP A 136 -6.53 11.11 -11.99
C ASP A 136 -6.12 9.66 -11.72
N CYS A 137 -6.18 9.23 -10.46
CA CYS A 137 -5.77 7.89 -10.06
C CYS A 137 -6.64 7.37 -8.90
N LEU A 138 -7.75 6.70 -9.21
CA LEU A 138 -8.64 6.10 -8.22
C LEU A 138 -7.85 5.14 -7.32
N PRO A 139 -7.91 5.32 -5.99
CA PRO A 139 -7.20 4.47 -5.03
C PRO A 139 -7.61 3.00 -5.09
N ALA A 140 -6.76 2.12 -4.55
CA ALA A 140 -7.17 0.73 -4.32
C ALA A 140 -8.20 0.65 -3.19
N VAL A 141 -9.09 -0.34 -3.24
CA VAL A 141 -9.99 -0.68 -2.13
C VAL A 141 -9.13 -0.95 -0.89
N GLY A 142 -9.52 -0.42 0.27
CA GLY A 142 -8.77 -0.57 1.52
C GLY A 142 -7.42 0.18 1.57
N GLN A 143 -7.07 1.00 0.58
CA GLN A 143 -5.84 1.78 0.65
C GLN A 143 -5.93 2.83 1.76
N GLY A 144 -4.87 2.95 2.54
CA GLY A 144 -4.78 3.86 3.70
C GLY A 144 -5.10 3.18 5.04
N VAL A 145 -5.66 1.98 5.04
CA VAL A 145 -6.08 1.21 6.22
C VAL A 145 -5.04 0.15 6.56
N LEU A 146 -4.75 -0.02 7.86
CA LEU A 146 -4.11 -1.22 8.38
C LEU A 146 -5.19 -2.21 8.86
N ALA A 147 -4.95 -3.46 8.57
CA ALA A 147 -5.75 -4.60 8.99
C ALA A 147 -4.98 -5.40 10.02
N ILE A 148 -5.61 -5.77 11.13
CA ILE A 148 -5.01 -6.59 12.17
C ILE A 148 -5.73 -7.94 12.16
N GLU A 149 -4.97 -8.97 11.83
CA GLU A 149 -5.42 -10.35 11.75
C GLU A 149 -5.00 -11.11 13.01
N THR A 150 -5.88 -11.96 13.54
CA THR A 150 -5.65 -12.78 14.72
C THR A 150 -6.37 -14.12 14.58
N ARG A 151 -6.15 -15.05 15.54
CA ARG A 151 -7.01 -16.23 15.72
C ARG A 151 -8.43 -15.80 16.15
N VAL A 152 -9.45 -16.53 15.71
CA VAL A 152 -10.89 -16.21 15.98
C VAL A 152 -11.29 -16.36 17.44
N ASP A 153 -10.58 -17.18 18.22
CA ASP A 153 -10.91 -17.59 19.59
C ASP A 153 -9.80 -17.26 20.60
N ASP A 154 -8.96 -16.27 20.29
CA ASP A 154 -7.89 -15.82 21.18
C ASP A 154 -8.45 -14.85 22.24
N PRO A 155 -8.66 -15.30 23.50
CA PRO A 155 -9.30 -14.50 24.54
C PRO A 155 -8.41 -13.37 25.06
N ASP A 156 -7.10 -13.46 24.86
CA ASP A 156 -6.13 -12.48 25.36
C ASP A 156 -5.88 -11.37 24.34
N VAL A 157 -5.77 -11.73 23.07
CA VAL A 157 -5.40 -10.79 21.98
C VAL A 157 -6.61 -10.04 21.43
N LEU A 158 -7.74 -10.69 21.21
CA LEU A 158 -8.94 -10.07 20.63
C LEU A 158 -9.41 -8.81 21.37
N PRO A 159 -9.54 -8.80 22.73
CA PRO A 159 -9.99 -7.61 23.44
C PRO A 159 -9.00 -6.44 23.36
N LEU A 160 -7.72 -6.71 23.22
CA LEU A 160 -6.68 -5.69 23.07
C LEU A 160 -6.75 -5.06 21.69
N VAL A 161 -6.83 -5.90 20.66
CA VAL A 161 -6.86 -5.47 19.26
C VAL A 161 -8.17 -4.75 18.92
N ALA A 162 -9.31 -5.17 19.48
CA ALA A 162 -10.62 -4.52 19.27
C ALA A 162 -10.62 -3.03 19.64
N ARG A 163 -9.73 -2.59 20.53
CA ARG A 163 -9.58 -1.17 20.89
C ARG A 163 -8.98 -0.31 19.77
N LEU A 164 -8.39 -0.92 18.76
CA LEU A 164 -7.81 -0.27 17.59
C LEU A 164 -8.77 -0.21 16.41
N ASP A 165 -9.94 -0.85 16.54
CA ASP A 165 -10.92 -0.92 15.46
C ASP A 165 -11.64 0.40 15.27
N ASP A 166 -11.68 0.89 14.05
CA ASP A 166 -12.41 2.09 13.65
C ASP A 166 -13.70 1.69 12.90
N ALA A 167 -14.83 1.93 13.54
CA ALA A 167 -16.14 1.56 13.02
C ALA A 167 -16.47 2.27 11.69
N SER A 168 -15.98 3.48 11.49
CA SER A 168 -16.23 4.24 10.26
C SER A 168 -15.44 3.70 9.08
N THR A 169 -14.27 3.11 9.34
CA THR A 169 -13.43 2.47 8.33
C THR A 169 -13.93 1.07 7.98
N ARG A 170 -14.58 0.37 8.93
CA ARG A 170 -15.08 -1.00 8.76
C ARG A 170 -16.39 -1.05 7.95
N ALA A 171 -17.16 0.04 7.89
CA ALA A 171 -18.50 0.13 7.29
C ALA A 171 -18.55 -0.02 5.74
#